data_97bd2b505d3fc3292ec68d2e9e9c306f
#
_entry.id   97bd2b505d3fc3292ec68d2e9e9c306f
#
_cell.length_a   1.000
_cell.length_b   1.000
_cell.length_c   1.000
_cell.angle_alpha   90.00
_cell.angle_beta   90.00
_cell.angle_gamma   90.00
#
_symmetry.space_group_name_H-M   'P 1'
#
loop_
_entity.id
_entity.type
_entity.pdbx_description
1 polymer ?
#
loop_
_entity_poly.entity_id
_entity_poly.type
_entity_poly.pdbx_seq_one_letter_code
_entity_poly.pdbx_strand_id
1 'polypeptide(L)'
;MRRSIAITILFGLMAFTACNDPAADATKAKTGEAGQVASPAAAQGGQKYQITSQNSKIEFVGSKVTGKHNGSFGDFSGQVDYTGNPETSRVNITIKADSITTDTPDLTKHLKTADFFDVAKFPEASFVSTAIKAGGENGATHTVTGNLTMHGVTKAVTFPATINVTPEAATVESSFSINRKDFGINYAGAADNLIRDNVVLTLHIRATKS
;
A
#
# COMPACT_ATOMS: atom_id res chain seq x y z
N MET A 1 11.97 33.95 63.84
CA MET A 1 12.61 33.44 62.60
C MET A 1 11.89 32.15 62.20
N ARG A 2 10.99 32.22 61.25
CA ARG A 2 10.26 31.05 60.69
C ARG A 2 10.92 30.67 59.33
N ARG A 3 11.54 29.51 59.27
CA ARG A 3 12.11 28.96 58.04
C ARG A 3 11.02 28.20 57.31
N SER A 4 10.61 28.71 56.11
CA SER A 4 9.73 28.01 55.20
C SER A 4 10.56 27.03 54.38
N ILE A 5 10.24 25.75 54.44
CA ILE A 5 10.82 24.70 53.59
C ILE A 5 9.91 24.57 52.37
N ALA A 6 10.42 24.95 51.18
CA ALA A 6 9.77 24.74 49.90
C ALA A 6 10.05 23.29 49.44
N ILE A 7 9.03 22.48 49.39
CA ILE A 7 9.10 21.12 48.83
C ILE A 7 8.83 21.24 47.32
N THR A 8 9.87 21.06 46.52
CA THR A 8 9.75 20.99 45.05
C THR A 8 9.36 19.57 44.69
N ILE A 9 8.11 19.40 44.31
CA ILE A 9 7.61 18.12 43.77
C ILE A 9 8.04 18.04 42.31
N LEU A 10 9.02 17.17 42.02
CA LEU A 10 9.46 16.85 40.65
C LEU A 10 8.44 15.86 40.05
N PHE A 11 7.55 16.36 39.19
CA PHE A 11 6.60 15.55 38.45
C PHE A 11 7.36 14.87 37.30
N GLY A 12 7.77 13.63 37.49
CA GLY A 12 8.38 12.81 36.48
C GLY A 12 7.36 12.50 35.37
N LEU A 13 7.56 13.10 34.20
CA LEU A 13 6.79 12.78 32.98
C LEU A 13 7.20 11.38 32.51
N MET A 14 6.44 10.34 32.91
CA MET A 14 6.56 9.01 32.29
C MET A 14 6.04 9.11 30.86
N ALA A 15 6.94 9.18 29.88
CA ALA A 15 6.62 8.99 28.49
C ALA A 15 6.21 7.52 28.31
N PHE A 16 4.91 7.24 28.24
CA PHE A 16 4.40 5.96 27.73
C PHE A 16 4.74 5.91 26.26
N THR A 17 5.74 5.11 25.89
CA THR A 17 5.93 4.67 24.52
C THR A 17 4.79 3.70 24.20
N ALA A 18 3.63 4.24 23.84
CA ALA A 18 2.59 3.45 23.22
C ALA A 18 3.20 2.84 21.94
N CYS A 19 3.07 1.51 21.77
CA CYS A 19 3.40 0.85 20.50
C CYS A 19 2.55 1.50 19.42
N ASN A 20 3.18 2.40 18.65
CA ASN A 20 2.46 3.23 17.69
C ASN A 20 1.97 2.33 16.54
N ASP A 21 0.68 2.35 16.27
CA ASP A 21 0.10 1.68 15.10
C ASP A 21 0.63 2.38 13.84
N PRO A 22 1.41 1.71 12.98
CA PRO A 22 1.95 2.35 11.77
C PRO A 22 0.85 2.85 10.83
N ALA A 23 -0.36 2.31 10.93
CA ALA A 23 -1.50 2.72 10.13
C ALA A 23 -2.29 3.91 10.73
N ALA A 24 -1.99 4.32 11.98
CA ALA A 24 -2.71 5.43 12.62
C ALA A 24 -2.46 6.77 11.92
N ASP A 25 -1.22 6.99 11.46
CA ASP A 25 -0.80 8.23 10.78
C ASP A 25 -0.84 8.10 9.25
N ALA A 26 -1.12 6.90 8.72
CA ALA A 26 -1.22 6.68 7.28
C ALA A 26 -2.58 7.11 6.74
N THR A 27 -2.60 7.75 5.57
CA THR A 27 -3.86 8.03 4.86
C THR A 27 -4.60 6.72 4.62
N LYS A 28 -5.83 6.62 5.12
CA LYS A 28 -6.64 5.43 4.90
C LYS A 28 -7.24 5.48 3.49
N ALA A 29 -6.91 4.49 2.67
CA ALA A 29 -7.53 4.35 1.37
C ALA A 29 -9.05 4.11 1.51
N LYS A 30 -9.82 4.66 0.58
CA LYS A 30 -11.26 4.38 0.51
C LYS A 30 -11.46 3.11 -0.30
N THR A 31 -12.10 2.10 0.29
CA THR A 31 -12.47 0.86 -0.39
C THR A 31 -13.95 0.87 -0.75
N GLY A 32 -14.30 0.26 -1.88
CA GLY A 32 -15.66 0.18 -2.38
C GLY A 32 -15.84 -1.00 -3.33
N GLU A 33 -17.03 -1.11 -3.93
CA GLU A 33 -17.28 -2.10 -4.96
C GLU A 33 -16.40 -1.85 -6.19
N ALA A 34 -15.99 -2.94 -6.86
CA ALA A 34 -15.14 -2.86 -8.05
C ALA A 34 -15.78 -1.97 -9.12
N GLY A 35 -15.05 -0.98 -9.59
CA GLY A 35 -15.48 -0.09 -10.65
C GLY A 35 -15.38 -0.77 -12.02
N GLN A 36 -16.16 -0.30 -12.99
CA GLN A 36 -15.97 -0.73 -14.37
C GLN A 36 -14.61 -0.24 -14.85
N VAL A 37 -13.77 -1.17 -15.28
CA VAL A 37 -12.58 -0.82 -16.03
C VAL A 37 -13.09 -0.38 -17.40
N ALA A 38 -13.10 0.93 -17.67
CA ALA A 38 -13.43 1.39 -19.01
C ALA A 38 -12.50 0.64 -19.99
N SER A 39 -13.09 0.02 -21.00
CA SER A 39 -12.33 -0.58 -22.09
C SER A 39 -11.26 0.41 -22.55
N PRO A 40 -10.00 0.02 -22.81
CA PRO A 40 -9.06 0.95 -23.37
C PRO A 40 -9.68 1.48 -24.67
N ALA A 41 -10.23 2.68 -24.63
CA ALA A 41 -10.23 3.47 -25.85
C ALA A 41 -8.74 3.49 -26.21
N ALA A 42 -8.37 2.76 -27.25
CA ALA A 42 -6.99 2.70 -27.70
C ALA A 42 -6.54 4.16 -27.77
N ALA A 43 -5.69 4.58 -26.84
CA ALA A 43 -5.07 5.88 -26.90
C ALA A 43 -4.20 5.81 -28.15
N GLN A 44 -4.80 6.21 -29.28
CA GLN A 44 -4.10 6.27 -30.55
C GLN A 44 -2.97 7.27 -30.35
N GLY A 45 -1.74 6.76 -30.27
CA GLY A 45 -0.54 7.59 -30.13
C GLY A 45 0.02 7.76 -28.71
N GLY A 46 -0.51 7.07 -27.68
CA GLY A 46 0.03 7.11 -26.31
C GLY A 46 1.42 6.46 -26.18
N GLN A 47 2.23 6.96 -25.24
CA GLN A 47 3.52 6.36 -24.90
C GLN A 47 3.30 5.21 -23.92
N LYS A 48 4.05 4.11 -24.10
CA LYS A 48 4.04 2.98 -23.17
C LYS A 48 5.28 3.03 -22.27
N TYR A 49 5.05 2.88 -20.97
CA TYR A 49 6.11 2.73 -20.01
C TYR A 49 5.96 1.39 -19.29
N GLN A 50 7.07 0.71 -19.06
CA GLN A 50 7.11 -0.58 -18.37
C GLN A 50 7.49 -0.41 -16.91
N ILE A 51 6.74 -1.08 -16.04
CA ILE A 51 7.02 -1.19 -14.61
C ILE A 51 7.68 -2.55 -14.39
N THR A 52 8.79 -2.55 -13.65
CA THR A 52 9.49 -3.79 -13.25
C THR A 52 9.92 -3.70 -11.79
N SER A 53 10.08 -4.84 -11.14
CA SER A 53 10.59 -4.91 -9.77
C SER A 53 12.07 -4.53 -9.62
N GLN A 54 12.79 -4.34 -10.73
CA GLN A 54 14.20 -3.93 -10.70
C GLN A 54 14.39 -2.44 -10.38
N ASN A 55 13.43 -1.60 -10.76
CA ASN A 55 13.49 -0.14 -10.58
C ASN A 55 12.32 0.42 -9.78
N SER A 56 11.45 -0.45 -9.28
CA SER A 56 10.28 -0.10 -8.48
C SER A 56 10.22 -0.94 -7.22
N LYS A 57 9.47 -0.48 -6.22
CA LYS A 57 9.24 -1.22 -4.97
C LYS A 57 7.77 -1.16 -4.59
N ILE A 58 7.27 -2.28 -4.08
CA ILE A 58 5.97 -2.41 -3.45
C ILE A 58 6.23 -2.98 -2.05
N GLU A 59 6.09 -2.14 -1.03
CA GLU A 59 6.41 -2.45 0.35
C GLU A 59 5.16 -2.36 1.22
N PHE A 60 5.17 -3.08 2.34
CA PHE A 60 4.08 -3.01 3.31
C PHE A 60 4.59 -3.06 4.75
N VAL A 61 3.78 -2.54 5.67
CA VAL A 61 3.97 -2.71 7.10
C VAL A 61 2.70 -3.29 7.69
N GLY A 62 2.81 -4.54 8.16
CA GLY A 62 1.79 -5.18 8.98
C GLY A 62 2.13 -5.05 10.46
N SER A 63 1.13 -5.00 11.33
CA SER A 63 1.36 -4.86 12.76
C SER A 63 0.41 -5.73 13.59
N LYS A 64 0.86 -6.00 14.80
CA LYS A 64 0.10 -6.62 15.88
C LYS A 64 0.25 -5.75 17.12
N VAL A 65 -0.49 -6.05 18.18
CA VAL A 65 -0.44 -5.23 19.41
C VAL A 65 0.96 -5.13 20.02
N THR A 66 1.82 -6.13 19.80
CA THR A 66 3.18 -6.20 20.37
C THR A 66 4.29 -5.75 19.43
N GLY A 67 4.01 -5.45 18.15
CA GLY A 67 5.06 -5.07 17.22
C GLY A 67 4.59 -4.93 15.77
N LYS A 68 5.53 -4.62 14.90
CA LYS A 68 5.32 -4.47 13.46
C LYS A 68 6.35 -5.28 12.68
N HIS A 69 5.99 -5.63 11.45
CA HIS A 69 6.84 -6.31 10.49
C HIS A 69 6.82 -5.56 9.15
N ASN A 70 7.99 -5.39 8.57
CA ASN A 70 8.13 -4.84 7.23
C ASN A 70 8.20 -5.99 6.23
N GLY A 71 7.60 -5.78 5.07
CA GLY A 71 7.66 -6.75 3.98
C GLY A 71 7.57 -6.07 2.63
N SER A 72 7.78 -6.86 1.58
CA SER A 72 7.72 -6.41 0.20
C SER A 72 7.34 -7.54 -0.75
N PHE A 73 6.98 -7.17 -1.98
CA PHE A 73 6.83 -8.10 -3.09
C PHE A 73 8.01 -7.93 -4.04
N GLY A 74 8.74 -9.01 -4.32
CA GLY A 74 9.96 -9.01 -5.11
C GLY A 74 9.77 -9.26 -6.61
N ASP A 75 8.60 -9.77 -7.02
CA ASP A 75 8.29 -10.07 -8.43
C ASP A 75 6.95 -9.47 -8.83
N PHE A 76 7.01 -8.44 -9.62
CA PHE A 76 5.86 -7.78 -10.23
C PHE A 76 6.26 -7.11 -11.54
N SER A 77 5.28 -6.93 -12.39
CA SER A 77 5.42 -6.19 -13.64
C SER A 77 4.15 -5.39 -13.92
N GLY A 78 4.26 -4.41 -14.79
CA GLY A 78 3.11 -3.60 -15.17
C GLY A 78 3.39 -2.70 -16.35
N GLN A 79 2.35 -1.98 -16.78
CA GLN A 79 2.41 -1.05 -17.88
C GLN A 79 1.64 0.22 -17.53
N VAL A 80 2.17 1.34 -18.00
CA VAL A 80 1.47 2.61 -18.05
C VAL A 80 1.22 2.95 -19.53
N ASP A 81 -0.05 3.11 -19.88
CA ASP A 81 -0.47 3.66 -21.18
C ASP A 81 -0.68 5.17 -20.98
N TYR A 82 0.35 5.95 -21.31
CA TYR A 82 0.37 7.40 -21.10
C TYR A 82 -0.12 8.14 -22.32
N THR A 83 -1.16 8.94 -22.16
CA THR A 83 -1.84 9.67 -23.25
C THR A 83 -1.41 11.14 -23.38
N GLY A 84 -0.36 11.56 -22.67
CA GLY A 84 0.07 12.97 -22.58
C GLY A 84 -0.46 13.67 -21.31
N ASN A 85 -1.44 13.07 -20.61
CA ASN A 85 -1.98 13.56 -19.36
C ASN A 85 -2.21 12.36 -18.41
N PRO A 86 -1.73 12.41 -17.13
CA PRO A 86 -1.99 11.36 -16.14
C PRO A 86 -3.48 11.02 -15.99
N GLU A 87 -4.37 12.00 -16.01
CA GLU A 87 -5.81 11.82 -15.76
C GLU A 87 -6.53 10.98 -16.82
N THR A 88 -5.98 10.92 -18.04
CA THR A 88 -6.51 10.09 -19.13
C THR A 88 -5.69 8.82 -19.37
N SER A 89 -4.62 8.66 -18.60
CA SER A 89 -3.70 7.52 -18.68
C SER A 89 -4.20 6.32 -17.88
N ARG A 90 -3.60 5.16 -18.11
CA ARG A 90 -3.93 3.91 -17.45
C ARG A 90 -2.70 3.24 -16.88
N VAL A 91 -2.91 2.57 -15.78
CA VAL A 91 -1.90 1.75 -15.12
C VAL A 91 -2.47 0.36 -14.88
N ASN A 92 -1.72 -0.67 -15.23
CA ASN A 92 -1.96 -2.03 -14.78
C ASN A 92 -0.68 -2.57 -14.13
N ILE A 93 -0.83 -3.34 -13.07
CA ILE A 93 0.27 -4.01 -12.35
C ILE A 93 -0.21 -5.41 -12.01
N THR A 94 0.64 -6.41 -12.25
CA THR A 94 0.47 -7.78 -11.78
C THR A 94 1.60 -8.13 -10.84
N ILE A 95 1.29 -8.71 -9.69
CA ILE A 95 2.19 -9.02 -8.60
C ILE A 95 2.13 -10.53 -8.35
N LYS A 96 3.26 -11.22 -8.33
CA LYS A 96 3.33 -12.62 -7.91
C LYS A 96 3.22 -12.70 -6.39
N ALA A 97 2.14 -13.28 -5.90
CA ALA A 97 1.88 -13.36 -4.46
C ALA A 97 2.96 -14.15 -3.71
N ASP A 98 3.54 -15.19 -4.34
CA ASP A 98 4.62 -15.99 -3.76
C ASP A 98 5.94 -15.22 -3.61
N SER A 99 6.10 -14.06 -4.27
CA SER A 99 7.27 -13.21 -4.14
C SER A 99 7.31 -12.38 -2.84
N ILE A 100 6.29 -12.54 -1.98
CA ILE A 100 6.20 -11.86 -0.69
C ILE A 100 7.36 -12.27 0.22
N THR A 101 7.98 -11.28 0.84
CA THR A 101 9.04 -11.45 1.85
C THR A 101 8.80 -10.53 3.02
N THR A 102 9.32 -10.89 4.19
CA THR A 102 9.30 -10.05 5.39
C THR A 102 10.65 -10.09 6.10
N ASP A 103 10.81 -9.23 7.11
CA ASP A 103 11.94 -9.20 8.04
C ASP A 103 12.08 -10.48 8.90
N THR A 104 11.10 -11.40 8.84
CA THR A 104 11.10 -12.64 9.61
C THR A 104 10.78 -13.83 8.69
N PRO A 105 11.69 -14.81 8.50
CA PRO A 105 11.49 -15.94 7.59
C PRO A 105 10.24 -16.78 7.90
N ASP A 106 9.92 -16.99 9.17
CA ASP A 106 8.74 -17.77 9.54
C ASP A 106 7.43 -17.03 9.24
N LEU A 107 7.40 -15.71 9.41
CA LEU A 107 6.26 -14.90 8.98
C LEU A 107 6.13 -14.94 7.44
N THR A 108 7.24 -14.85 6.71
CA THR A 108 7.23 -14.98 5.24
C THR A 108 6.56 -16.29 4.80
N LYS A 109 6.91 -17.41 5.43
CA LYS A 109 6.26 -18.71 5.16
C LYS A 109 4.78 -18.70 5.50
N HIS A 110 4.42 -18.16 6.67
CA HIS A 110 3.03 -18.11 7.13
C HIS A 110 2.16 -17.23 6.24
N LEU A 111 2.67 -16.08 5.76
CA LEU A 111 1.91 -15.22 4.85
C LEU A 111 1.54 -15.91 3.53
N LYS A 112 2.28 -16.94 3.10
CA LYS A 112 1.99 -17.70 1.88
C LYS A 112 0.90 -18.75 2.05
N THR A 113 0.52 -19.08 3.29
CA THR A 113 -0.48 -20.12 3.59
C THR A 113 -1.92 -19.62 3.42
N ALA A 114 -2.89 -20.55 3.53
CA ALA A 114 -4.32 -20.26 3.48
C ALA A 114 -4.84 -19.32 4.58
N ASP A 115 -4.07 -19.10 5.65
CA ASP A 115 -4.41 -18.12 6.69
C ASP A 115 -4.32 -16.67 6.18
N PHE A 116 -3.51 -16.44 5.13
CA PHE A 116 -3.24 -15.10 4.59
C PHE A 116 -3.45 -15.03 3.07
N PHE A 117 -2.39 -15.13 2.28
CA PHE A 117 -2.47 -14.92 0.83
C PHE A 117 -2.91 -16.16 0.04
N ASP A 118 -2.81 -17.36 0.64
CA ASP A 118 -3.12 -18.63 -0.02
C ASP A 118 -2.55 -18.70 -1.46
N VAL A 119 -1.23 -18.51 -1.54
CA VAL A 119 -0.56 -18.32 -2.83
C VAL A 119 -0.70 -19.51 -3.78
N ALA A 120 -1.00 -20.70 -3.25
CA ALA A 120 -1.29 -21.88 -4.05
C ALA A 120 -2.61 -21.74 -4.82
N LYS A 121 -3.60 -21.08 -4.24
CA LYS A 121 -4.91 -20.85 -4.83
C LYS A 121 -5.01 -19.50 -5.55
N PHE A 122 -4.34 -18.50 -5.01
CA PHE A 122 -4.34 -17.12 -5.52
C PHE A 122 -2.89 -16.68 -5.81
N PRO A 123 -2.28 -17.17 -6.90
CA PRO A 123 -0.87 -16.93 -7.19
C PRO A 123 -0.53 -15.48 -7.56
N GLU A 124 -1.54 -14.67 -7.86
CA GLU A 124 -1.36 -13.30 -8.30
C GLU A 124 -2.29 -12.32 -7.56
N ALA A 125 -1.77 -11.12 -7.33
CA ALA A 125 -2.55 -9.93 -7.08
C ALA A 125 -2.42 -8.97 -8.26
N SER A 126 -3.42 -8.11 -8.49
CA SER A 126 -3.38 -7.16 -9.60
C SER A 126 -4.03 -5.84 -9.23
N PHE A 127 -3.53 -4.77 -9.85
CA PHE A 127 -4.13 -3.45 -9.78
C PHE A 127 -4.37 -2.90 -11.18
N VAL A 128 -5.58 -2.38 -11.44
CA VAL A 128 -5.93 -1.70 -12.69
C VAL A 128 -6.59 -0.37 -12.36
N SER A 129 -5.96 0.74 -12.77
CA SER A 129 -6.53 2.06 -12.55
C SER A 129 -7.84 2.24 -13.30
N THR A 130 -8.84 2.85 -12.63
CA THR A 130 -10.13 3.20 -13.23
C THR A 130 -10.30 4.71 -13.36
N ALA A 131 -9.63 5.49 -12.50
CA ALA A 131 -9.58 6.95 -12.59
C ALA A 131 -8.29 7.49 -11.96
N ILE A 132 -7.75 8.54 -12.53
CA ILE A 132 -6.70 9.36 -11.96
C ILE A 132 -7.20 10.80 -12.02
N LYS A 133 -7.18 11.53 -10.91
CA LYS A 133 -7.67 12.90 -10.82
C LYS A 133 -6.59 13.80 -10.23
N ALA A 134 -6.43 15.01 -10.75
CA ALA A 134 -5.55 16.00 -10.15
C ALA A 134 -6.01 16.37 -8.73
N GLY A 135 -5.04 16.64 -7.86
CA GLY A 135 -5.23 16.90 -6.44
C GLY A 135 -5.32 15.64 -5.60
N GLY A 136 -4.78 15.72 -4.39
CA GLY A 136 -4.77 14.62 -3.43
C GLY A 136 -4.57 15.15 -2.01
N GLU A 137 -4.88 14.32 -1.03
CA GLU A 137 -4.66 14.60 0.39
C GLU A 137 -3.16 14.65 0.71
N ASN A 138 -2.79 15.34 1.78
CA ASN A 138 -1.43 15.40 2.32
C ASN A 138 -0.35 15.85 1.32
N GLY A 139 -0.69 16.78 0.40
CA GLY A 139 0.25 17.33 -0.58
C GLY A 139 0.51 16.44 -1.80
N ALA A 140 -0.21 15.33 -1.94
CA ALA A 140 -0.15 14.51 -3.14
C ALA A 140 -0.67 15.29 -4.37
N THR A 141 -0.08 15.04 -5.54
CA THR A 141 -0.46 15.72 -6.77
C THR A 141 -1.73 15.16 -7.39
N HIS A 142 -2.07 13.89 -7.10
CA HIS A 142 -3.22 13.19 -7.68
C HIS A 142 -3.92 12.30 -6.66
N THR A 143 -5.16 11.97 -6.97
CA THR A 143 -5.92 10.88 -6.36
C THR A 143 -6.10 9.78 -7.39
N VAL A 144 -5.64 8.57 -7.06
CA VAL A 144 -5.73 7.39 -7.92
C VAL A 144 -6.82 6.46 -7.41
N THR A 145 -7.71 6.04 -8.30
CA THR A 145 -8.71 4.99 -8.04
C THR A 145 -8.46 3.83 -8.99
N GLY A 146 -8.51 2.60 -8.48
CA GLY A 146 -8.36 1.42 -9.30
C GLY A 146 -8.90 0.18 -8.61
N ASN A 147 -9.12 -0.87 -9.39
CA ASN A 147 -9.51 -2.17 -8.89
C ASN A 147 -8.26 -2.92 -8.43
N LEU A 148 -8.20 -3.22 -7.14
CA LEU A 148 -7.21 -4.11 -6.54
C LEU A 148 -7.85 -5.48 -6.39
N THR A 149 -7.25 -6.49 -7.01
CA THR A 149 -7.60 -7.89 -6.82
C THR A 149 -6.52 -8.55 -5.97
N MET A 150 -6.90 -9.12 -4.85
CA MET A 150 -5.99 -9.79 -3.93
C MET A 150 -6.76 -10.91 -3.21
N HIS A 151 -6.13 -12.08 -3.02
CA HIS A 151 -6.76 -13.22 -2.34
C HIS A 151 -8.13 -13.59 -2.96
N GLY A 152 -8.29 -13.46 -4.29
CA GLY A 152 -9.52 -13.74 -5.01
C GLY A 152 -10.64 -12.71 -4.87
N VAL A 153 -10.42 -11.61 -4.12
CA VAL A 153 -11.40 -10.54 -3.91
C VAL A 153 -10.96 -9.28 -4.65
N THR A 154 -11.89 -8.67 -5.38
CA THR A 154 -11.65 -7.40 -6.09
C THR A 154 -12.44 -6.28 -5.42
N LYS A 155 -11.74 -5.19 -5.08
CA LYS A 155 -12.33 -3.95 -4.55
C LYS A 155 -11.76 -2.74 -5.27
N ALA A 156 -12.59 -1.72 -5.44
CA ALA A 156 -12.08 -0.39 -5.79
C ALA A 156 -11.31 0.17 -4.59
N VAL A 157 -10.10 0.68 -4.83
CA VAL A 157 -9.25 1.32 -3.84
C VAL A 157 -8.90 2.71 -4.34
N THR A 158 -9.13 3.74 -3.51
CA THR A 158 -8.80 5.13 -3.81
C THR A 158 -7.77 5.64 -2.82
N PHE A 159 -6.66 6.16 -3.31
CA PHE A 159 -5.53 6.63 -2.49
C PHE A 159 -4.85 7.85 -3.12
N PRO A 160 -4.18 8.70 -2.31
CA PRO A 160 -3.38 9.82 -2.81
C PRO A 160 -2.05 9.32 -3.39
N ALA A 161 -1.56 9.97 -4.45
CA ALA A 161 -0.28 9.67 -5.06
C ALA A 161 0.40 10.92 -5.61
N THR A 162 1.71 10.99 -5.49
CA THR A 162 2.52 12.00 -6.19
C THR A 162 3.00 11.39 -7.50
N ILE A 163 2.50 11.93 -8.61
CA ILE A 163 2.81 11.48 -9.96
C ILE A 163 3.67 12.54 -10.66
N ASN A 164 4.79 12.11 -11.22
CA ASN A 164 5.62 12.94 -12.07
C ASN A 164 5.95 12.18 -13.37
N VAL A 165 5.79 12.84 -14.51
CA VAL A 165 6.05 12.24 -15.82
C VAL A 165 7.05 13.08 -16.58
N THR A 166 8.09 12.42 -17.08
CA THR A 166 9.08 12.95 -18.01
C THR A 166 9.05 12.15 -19.31
N PRO A 167 9.73 12.60 -20.38
CA PRO A 167 9.81 11.81 -21.61
C PRO A 167 10.42 10.42 -21.45
N GLU A 168 11.26 10.21 -20.39
CA GLU A 168 12.01 8.98 -20.16
C GLU A 168 11.32 8.05 -19.15
N ALA A 169 10.56 8.62 -18.19
CA ALA A 169 9.98 7.85 -17.11
C ALA A 169 8.74 8.51 -16.51
N ALA A 170 7.83 7.67 -15.99
CA ALA A 170 6.79 8.07 -15.06
C ALA A 170 7.11 7.54 -13.67
N THR A 171 7.02 8.39 -12.65
CA THR A 171 7.22 8.01 -11.25
C THR A 171 5.95 8.20 -10.46
N VAL A 172 5.69 7.27 -9.53
CA VAL A 172 4.55 7.33 -8.60
C VAL A 172 5.05 7.02 -7.21
N GLU A 173 4.85 7.96 -6.30
CA GLU A 173 5.11 7.81 -4.87
C GLU A 173 3.80 7.85 -4.11
N SER A 174 3.56 6.86 -3.26
CA SER A 174 2.34 6.81 -2.45
C SER A 174 2.57 6.03 -1.17
N SER A 175 1.92 6.45 -0.09
CA SER A 175 1.83 5.69 1.15
C SER A 175 0.42 5.84 1.71
N PHE A 176 -0.24 4.69 1.94
CA PHE A 176 -1.62 4.63 2.42
C PHE A 176 -1.88 3.31 3.13
N SER A 177 -2.96 3.22 3.90
CA SER A 177 -3.36 1.96 4.53
C SER A 177 -4.63 1.38 3.89
N ILE A 178 -4.69 0.05 3.85
CA ILE A 178 -5.89 -0.73 3.48
C ILE A 178 -6.29 -1.65 4.62
N ASN A 179 -7.56 -2.02 4.68
CA ASN A 179 -8.02 -3.07 5.58
C ASN A 179 -7.89 -4.44 4.88
N ARG A 180 -7.03 -5.32 5.42
CA ARG A 180 -6.82 -6.68 4.87
C ARG A 180 -8.09 -7.53 4.82
N LYS A 181 -9.03 -7.27 5.74
CA LYS A 181 -10.31 -8.00 5.82
C LYS A 181 -11.24 -7.69 4.64
N ASP A 182 -11.11 -6.50 4.02
CA ASP A 182 -11.86 -6.16 2.80
C ASP A 182 -11.52 -7.12 1.65
N PHE A 183 -10.39 -7.82 1.74
CA PHE A 183 -9.90 -8.82 0.78
C PHE A 183 -9.97 -10.26 1.30
N GLY A 184 -10.75 -10.51 2.35
CA GLY A 184 -10.96 -11.85 2.88
C GLY A 184 -9.79 -12.42 3.70
N ILE A 185 -8.75 -11.63 4.00
CA ILE A 185 -7.64 -12.06 4.86
C ILE A 185 -8.03 -11.83 6.33
N ASN A 186 -8.62 -12.85 6.94
CA ASN A 186 -9.32 -12.74 8.22
C ASN A 186 -8.56 -13.31 9.42
N TYR A 187 -7.38 -13.92 9.23
CA TYR A 187 -6.61 -14.51 10.32
C TYR A 187 -6.34 -13.48 11.43
N ALA A 188 -6.86 -13.75 12.63
CA ALA A 188 -6.84 -12.78 13.73
C ALA A 188 -5.52 -12.77 14.52
N GLY A 189 -4.70 -13.82 14.41
CA GLY A 189 -3.55 -14.04 15.28
C GLY A 189 -3.94 -14.78 16.57
N ALA A 190 -3.00 -14.85 17.51
CA ALA A 190 -3.25 -15.41 18.83
C ALA A 190 -4.07 -14.43 19.70
N ALA A 191 -4.87 -14.95 20.62
CA ALA A 191 -5.80 -14.16 21.43
C ALA A 191 -5.13 -13.04 22.26
N ASP A 192 -3.89 -13.27 22.67
CA ASP A 192 -3.05 -12.33 23.42
C ASP A 192 -2.18 -11.43 22.53
N ASN A 193 -2.21 -11.64 21.21
CA ASN A 193 -1.36 -10.94 20.25
C ASN A 193 -2.06 -10.76 18.90
N LEU A 194 -3.16 -10.03 18.93
CA LEU A 194 -4.01 -9.80 17.76
C LEU A 194 -3.28 -9.02 16.65
N ILE A 195 -3.51 -9.45 15.42
CA ILE A 195 -3.03 -8.76 14.21
C ILE A 195 -4.00 -7.62 13.88
N ARG A 196 -3.45 -6.43 13.66
CA ARG A 196 -4.24 -5.26 13.26
C ARG A 196 -4.81 -5.46 11.85
N ASP A 197 -5.97 -4.87 11.62
CA ASP A 197 -6.67 -5.04 10.36
C ASP A 197 -6.08 -4.15 9.24
N ASN A 198 -5.55 -2.99 9.61
CA ASN A 198 -4.97 -2.06 8.65
C ASN A 198 -3.50 -2.38 8.39
N VAL A 199 -3.14 -2.40 7.12
CA VAL A 199 -1.78 -2.62 6.62
C VAL A 199 -1.38 -1.38 5.81
N VAL A 200 -0.21 -0.82 6.11
CA VAL A 200 0.34 0.29 5.32
C VAL A 200 0.98 -0.27 4.07
N LEU A 201 0.66 0.30 2.93
CA LEU A 201 1.32 0.06 1.64
C LEU A 201 2.16 1.29 1.28
N THR A 202 3.37 1.06 0.81
CA THR A 202 4.25 2.10 0.27
C THR A 202 4.67 1.71 -1.13
N LEU A 203 4.44 2.62 -2.08
CA LEU A 203 4.69 2.43 -3.50
C LEU A 203 5.78 3.39 -3.95
N HIS A 204 6.86 2.85 -4.48
CA HIS A 204 7.91 3.58 -5.19
C HIS A 204 7.97 3.01 -6.61
N ILE A 205 7.15 3.53 -7.49
CA ILE A 205 7.03 3.02 -8.86
C ILE A 205 7.78 3.94 -9.82
N ARG A 206 8.63 3.33 -10.63
CA ARG A 206 9.31 3.96 -11.75
C ARG A 206 9.04 3.16 -13.02
N ALA A 207 8.15 3.68 -13.86
CA ALA A 207 7.90 3.13 -15.18
C ALA A 207 8.83 3.79 -16.20
N THR A 208 9.58 3.01 -16.96
CA THR A 208 10.51 3.50 -17.99
C THR A 208 9.95 3.26 -19.38
N LYS A 209 10.26 4.14 -20.30
CA LYS A 209 9.80 4.03 -21.68
C LYS A 209 10.25 2.70 -22.29
N SER A 210 9.33 2.02 -22.99
CA SER A 210 9.56 0.76 -23.70
C SER A 210 10.33 0.99 -24.98
#